data_8cc035c1c3bf6f2524abd7e5eca32a01
#
_entry.id   8cc035c1c3bf6f2524abd7e5eca32a01
#
_cell.length_a   1.000
_cell.length_b   1.000
_cell.length_c   1.000
_cell.angle_alpha   90.00
_cell.angle_beta   90.00
_cell.angle_gamma   90.00
#
_symmetry.space_group_name_H-M   'P 1'
#
loop_
_entity.id
_entity.type
_entity.pdbx_description
1 polymer ?
#
loop_
_entity_poly.entity_id
_entity_poly.type
_entity_poly.pdbx_seq_one_letter_code
_entity_poly.pdbx_strand_id
1 'polypeptide(L)'
;MQICDNNAEIKFKASSISEQNSAMNQPNQLDQLKQFTTVVADTGDFLQISTYKPRDATTNPSLIFKAVQKPEYAPLLAASIAACQGKSLDDVVDHLLVSFGVKILGIVPGRVSTEIDARLSFDTPAMVARALKTIALYRDHGIASDRVLIKVASTWEGIQAAAELERAGIRTNLTLLFSFCQAVACGQAQVQLISPFVGRIYDWYKKSAGAGSGTTASGGWVEADKAGANDPGVQSVVAIYNYYKKHGIKTEVMGASFRNVGQITALAGCDLLTISPELLAQLAATEAPLTRAISAESAQTLDIPAISYNEASFRLALNEDAMATEKLSEGIRAFCDDTVKLEKMILAAR
;
A
#
# COMPACT_ATOMS: atom_id res chain seq x y z
N MET A 1 27.14 25.45 68.87
CA MET A 1 26.88 26.30 67.70
C MET A 1 26.83 25.35 66.48
N GLN A 2 25.59 24.92 66.16
CA GLN A 2 25.33 23.89 65.12
C GLN A 2 25.31 24.58 63.76
N ILE A 3 26.12 24.09 62.84
CA ILE A 3 25.96 24.38 61.42
C ILE A 3 25.32 23.11 60.82
N CYS A 4 24.00 23.14 60.62
CA CYS A 4 23.25 22.07 60.01
C CYS A 4 23.41 22.09 58.50
N ASP A 5 23.55 20.92 57.94
CA ASP A 5 23.69 20.56 56.54
C ASP A 5 22.55 21.04 55.64
N ASN A 6 22.82 22.04 54.80
CA ASN A 6 21.95 22.48 53.70
C ASN A 6 22.19 21.76 52.39
N ASN A 7 23.05 20.71 52.39
CA ASN A 7 23.44 20.00 51.16
C ASN A 7 22.57 18.80 50.79
N ALA A 8 21.72 18.31 51.72
CA ALA A 8 20.82 17.14 51.43
C ALA A 8 19.54 17.55 50.70
N GLU A 9 18.96 18.73 51.02
CA GLU A 9 17.73 19.18 50.36
C GLU A 9 17.93 19.65 48.90
N ILE A 10 19.13 20.17 48.59
CA ILE A 10 19.46 20.59 47.21
C ILE A 10 19.68 19.36 46.29
N LYS A 11 20.22 18.25 46.83
CA LYS A 11 20.34 17.01 46.04
C LYS A 11 19.02 16.31 45.80
N PHE A 12 18.06 16.37 46.73
CA PHE A 12 16.75 15.76 46.58
C PHE A 12 15.85 16.54 45.57
N LYS A 13 15.98 17.86 45.51
CA LYS A 13 15.27 18.68 44.52
C LYS A 13 15.88 18.58 43.11
N ALA A 14 17.19 18.34 43.00
CA ALA A 14 17.86 18.16 41.69
C ALA A 14 17.51 16.80 41.06
N SER A 15 17.37 15.73 41.86
CA SER A 15 16.98 14.41 41.34
C SER A 15 15.50 14.38 40.89
N SER A 16 14.59 15.05 41.61
CA SER A 16 13.18 15.13 41.23
C SER A 16 12.94 15.99 39.97
N ILE A 17 13.78 16.98 39.73
CA ILE A 17 13.71 17.82 38.51
C ILE A 17 14.33 17.08 37.31
N SER A 18 15.35 16.22 37.50
CA SER A 18 15.91 15.41 36.45
C SER A 18 14.99 14.24 36.04
N GLU A 19 14.23 13.66 36.97
CA GLU A 19 13.22 12.65 36.71
C GLU A 19 11.95 13.22 36.07
N GLN A 20 11.55 14.47 36.39
CA GLN A 20 10.43 15.15 35.73
C GLN A 20 10.77 15.68 34.32
N ASN A 21 12.05 15.93 34.02
CA ASN A 21 12.49 16.30 32.67
C ASN A 21 12.81 15.11 31.76
N SER A 22 12.83 13.88 32.29
CA SER A 22 12.97 12.66 31.48
C SER A 22 11.60 12.09 30.99
N ALA A 23 10.49 12.73 31.35
CA ALA A 23 9.21 12.58 30.66
C ALA A 23 9.22 13.40 29.34
N MET A 24 10.35 13.35 28.60
CA MET A 24 10.42 13.93 27.27
C MET A 24 9.67 13.02 26.30
N ASN A 25 8.49 13.49 25.85
CA ASN A 25 7.80 13.12 24.62
C ASN A 25 8.27 11.81 23.99
N GLN A 26 7.65 10.70 24.38
CA GLN A 26 7.80 9.50 23.55
C GLN A 26 7.33 9.86 22.14
N PRO A 27 8.15 9.56 21.11
CA PRO A 27 7.72 9.83 19.76
C PRO A 27 6.40 9.09 19.49
N ASN A 28 5.46 9.72 18.81
CA ASN A 28 4.19 9.09 18.46
C ASN A 28 4.43 7.82 17.62
N GLN A 29 3.41 6.95 17.51
CA GLN A 29 3.53 5.67 16.81
C GLN A 29 3.90 5.83 15.34
N LEU A 30 3.50 6.91 14.67
CA LEU A 30 3.89 7.18 13.28
C LEU A 30 5.40 7.40 13.16
N ASP A 31 5.99 8.19 14.05
CA ASP A 31 7.43 8.46 14.01
C ASP A 31 8.25 7.25 14.47
N GLN A 32 7.72 6.44 15.37
CA GLN A 32 8.33 5.15 15.71
C GLN A 32 8.27 4.16 14.53
N LEU A 33 7.13 4.07 13.83
CA LEU A 33 6.96 3.21 12.65
C LEU A 33 7.96 3.53 11.55
N LYS A 34 8.19 4.83 11.29
CA LYS A 34 9.17 5.30 10.29
C LYS A 34 10.61 4.82 10.55
N GLN A 35 10.94 4.38 11.75
CA GLN A 35 12.27 3.83 12.08
C GLN A 35 12.45 2.39 11.55
N PHE A 36 11.35 1.68 11.31
CA PHE A 36 11.35 0.26 10.92
C PHE A 36 10.85 0.02 9.51
N THR A 37 10.00 0.92 9.00
CA THR A 37 9.19 0.72 7.80
C THR A 37 9.12 2.01 6.99
N THR A 38 9.22 1.91 5.69
CA THR A 38 8.93 3.05 4.82
C THR A 38 7.42 3.32 4.83
N VAL A 39 7.03 4.48 5.35
CA VAL A 39 5.64 4.92 5.36
C VAL A 39 5.28 5.55 4.02
N VAL A 40 4.19 5.04 3.44
CA VAL A 40 3.62 5.45 2.15
C VAL A 40 2.22 6.00 2.38
N ALA A 41 1.84 7.09 1.71
CA ALA A 41 0.47 7.62 1.79
C ALA A 41 -0.41 6.98 0.72
N ASP A 42 -1.58 6.44 1.12
CA ASP A 42 -2.57 5.87 0.21
C ASP A 42 -3.70 6.89 -0.01
N THR A 43 -3.52 7.80 -0.97
CA THR A 43 -4.51 8.86 -1.21
C THR A 43 -4.34 9.53 -2.59
N GLY A 44 -5.47 9.97 -3.17
CA GLY A 44 -5.49 10.94 -4.27
C GLY A 44 -5.56 12.39 -3.78
N ASP A 45 -5.87 12.61 -2.49
CA ASP A 45 -5.93 13.93 -1.87
C ASP A 45 -4.54 14.39 -1.41
N PHE A 46 -3.75 14.90 -2.34
CA PHE A 46 -2.36 15.26 -2.09
C PHE A 46 -2.19 16.48 -1.18
N LEU A 47 -3.21 17.30 -0.96
CA LEU A 47 -3.12 18.44 -0.05
C LEU A 47 -2.92 18.02 1.41
N GLN A 48 -3.35 16.81 1.78
CA GLN A 48 -3.18 16.25 3.12
C GLN A 48 -1.87 15.48 3.31
N ILE A 49 -1.18 15.11 2.22
CA ILE A 49 0.02 14.25 2.29
C ILE A 49 1.15 14.91 3.09
N SER A 50 1.38 16.20 2.91
CA SER A 50 2.51 16.94 3.51
C SER A 50 2.53 16.88 5.04
N THR A 51 1.36 16.78 5.67
CA THR A 51 1.21 16.76 7.13
C THR A 51 1.96 15.58 7.78
N TYR A 52 1.94 14.41 7.14
CA TYR A 52 2.49 13.17 7.71
C TYR A 52 3.89 12.84 7.19
N LYS A 53 4.42 13.61 6.23
CA LYS A 53 5.75 13.45 5.62
C LYS A 53 6.04 11.98 5.23
N PRO A 54 5.18 11.33 4.44
CA PRO A 54 5.47 10.01 3.92
C PRO A 54 6.63 10.07 2.93
N ARG A 55 7.33 8.96 2.74
CA ARG A 55 8.40 8.89 1.74
C ARG A 55 7.85 8.73 0.33
N ASP A 56 6.92 7.83 0.13
CA ASP A 56 6.28 7.49 -1.14
C ASP A 56 4.77 7.72 -1.06
N ALA A 57 4.07 7.65 -2.20
CA ALA A 57 2.61 7.65 -2.22
C ALA A 57 2.06 6.64 -3.24
N THR A 58 0.86 6.15 -2.98
CA THR A 58 0.10 5.31 -3.91
C THR A 58 -1.22 5.95 -4.28
N THR A 59 -1.58 5.80 -5.55
CA THR A 59 -2.90 6.16 -6.07
C THR A 59 -3.57 4.94 -6.71
N ASN A 60 -4.84 5.07 -7.02
CA ASN A 60 -5.62 4.16 -7.83
C ASN A 60 -6.83 4.90 -8.42
N PRO A 61 -7.57 4.32 -9.39
CA PRO A 61 -8.72 4.98 -10.00
C PRO A 61 -9.76 5.46 -8.99
N SER A 62 -10.04 4.68 -7.96
CA SER A 62 -11.03 5.03 -6.91
C SER A 62 -10.60 6.26 -6.11
N LEU A 63 -9.31 6.35 -5.75
CA LEU A 63 -8.77 7.48 -4.99
C LEU A 63 -8.77 8.77 -5.83
N ILE A 64 -8.40 8.67 -7.10
CA ILE A 64 -8.43 9.82 -8.02
C ILE A 64 -9.89 10.24 -8.28
N PHE A 65 -10.80 9.29 -8.54
CA PHE A 65 -12.22 9.60 -8.71
C PHE A 65 -12.80 10.34 -7.50
N LYS A 66 -12.46 9.92 -6.27
CA LYS A 66 -12.88 10.62 -5.04
C LYS A 66 -12.27 12.02 -4.94
N ALA A 67 -10.99 12.17 -5.29
CA ALA A 67 -10.30 13.45 -5.22
C ALA A 67 -10.92 14.46 -6.18
N VAL A 68 -11.12 14.11 -7.45
CA VAL A 68 -11.65 15.06 -8.48
C VAL A 68 -13.08 15.52 -8.22
N GLN A 69 -13.82 14.91 -7.30
CA GLN A 69 -15.13 15.39 -6.85
C GLN A 69 -15.03 16.61 -5.92
N LYS A 70 -13.85 16.88 -5.39
CA LYS A 70 -13.62 18.03 -4.50
C LYS A 70 -13.34 19.28 -5.31
N PRO A 71 -13.91 20.45 -4.95
CA PRO A 71 -13.76 21.70 -5.70
C PRO A 71 -12.31 22.11 -5.93
N GLU A 72 -11.41 21.84 -4.98
CA GLU A 72 -10.00 22.19 -5.05
C GLU A 72 -9.23 21.50 -6.19
N TYR A 73 -9.75 20.37 -6.71
CA TYR A 73 -9.15 19.64 -7.83
C TYR A 73 -9.81 19.92 -9.19
N ALA A 74 -10.91 20.70 -9.23
CA ALA A 74 -11.58 21.09 -10.48
C ALA A 74 -10.64 21.75 -11.49
N PRO A 75 -9.70 22.63 -11.09
CA PRO A 75 -8.74 23.22 -12.04
C PRO A 75 -7.82 22.17 -12.68
N LEU A 76 -7.45 21.10 -11.96
CA LEU A 76 -6.59 20.03 -12.48
C LEU A 76 -7.34 19.16 -13.51
N LEU A 77 -8.62 18.88 -13.26
CA LEU A 77 -9.49 18.21 -14.21
C LEU A 77 -9.66 19.06 -15.49
N ALA A 78 -9.99 20.33 -15.36
CA ALA A 78 -10.16 21.23 -16.48
C ALA A 78 -8.88 21.37 -17.32
N ALA A 79 -7.73 21.49 -16.68
CA ALA A 79 -6.44 21.57 -17.37
C ALA A 79 -6.13 20.27 -18.13
N SER A 80 -6.45 19.09 -17.55
CA SER A 80 -6.25 17.79 -18.22
C SER A 80 -7.15 17.63 -19.45
N ILE A 81 -8.39 18.09 -19.39
CA ILE A 81 -9.33 18.09 -20.51
C ILE A 81 -8.79 19.01 -21.63
N ALA A 82 -8.35 20.21 -21.27
CA ALA A 82 -7.82 21.19 -22.24
C ALA A 82 -6.54 20.69 -22.93
N ALA A 83 -5.61 20.08 -22.18
CA ALA A 83 -4.37 19.53 -22.72
C ALA A 83 -4.59 18.35 -23.68
N CYS A 84 -5.73 17.68 -23.57
CA CYS A 84 -6.11 16.53 -24.40
C CYS A 84 -7.25 16.87 -25.36
N GLN A 85 -7.42 18.14 -25.77
CA GLN A 85 -8.45 18.53 -26.73
C GLN A 85 -8.25 17.75 -28.05
N GLY A 86 -9.33 17.11 -28.53
CA GLY A 86 -9.31 16.30 -29.75
C GLY A 86 -8.71 14.90 -29.60
N LYS A 87 -8.20 14.55 -28.41
CA LYS A 87 -7.70 13.19 -28.11
C LYS A 87 -8.81 12.28 -27.57
N SER A 88 -8.51 10.98 -27.46
CA SER A 88 -9.42 9.98 -26.91
C SER A 88 -9.73 10.26 -25.43
N LEU A 89 -10.80 9.64 -24.93
CA LEU A 89 -11.16 9.71 -23.51
C LEU A 89 -10.08 9.06 -22.64
N ASP A 90 -9.51 7.95 -23.08
CA ASP A 90 -8.39 7.26 -22.45
C ASP A 90 -7.16 8.18 -22.28
N ASP A 91 -6.87 9.04 -23.28
CA ASP A 91 -5.77 9.99 -23.20
C ASP A 91 -6.01 11.04 -22.10
N VAL A 92 -7.26 11.48 -21.92
CA VAL A 92 -7.61 12.43 -20.84
C VAL A 92 -7.49 11.77 -19.49
N VAL A 93 -7.95 10.52 -19.34
CA VAL A 93 -7.81 9.75 -18.09
C VAL A 93 -6.33 9.59 -17.74
N ASP A 94 -5.51 9.10 -18.68
CA ASP A 94 -4.06 8.91 -18.44
C ASP A 94 -3.39 10.24 -18.05
N HIS A 95 -3.71 11.33 -18.77
CA HIS A 95 -3.16 12.66 -18.48
C HIS A 95 -3.58 13.14 -17.08
N LEU A 96 -4.83 12.91 -16.68
CA LEU A 96 -5.33 13.28 -15.35
C LEU A 96 -4.61 12.48 -14.24
N LEU A 97 -4.48 11.15 -14.39
CA LEU A 97 -3.77 10.29 -13.44
C LEU A 97 -2.30 10.75 -13.28
N VAL A 98 -1.62 11.02 -14.39
CA VAL A 98 -0.25 11.53 -14.38
C VAL A 98 -0.18 12.91 -13.74
N SER A 99 -1.13 13.81 -14.02
CA SER A 99 -1.17 15.15 -13.41
C SER A 99 -1.28 15.08 -11.88
N PHE A 100 -2.09 14.17 -11.33
CA PHE A 100 -2.11 13.89 -9.90
C PHE A 100 -0.76 13.36 -9.40
N GLY A 101 -0.18 12.39 -10.09
CA GLY A 101 1.12 11.84 -9.74
C GLY A 101 2.24 12.88 -9.72
N VAL A 102 2.27 13.79 -10.70
CA VAL A 102 3.24 14.91 -10.74
C VAL A 102 3.08 15.84 -9.54
N LYS A 103 1.84 16.18 -9.15
CA LYS A 103 1.58 17.00 -7.95
C LYS A 103 2.03 16.29 -6.69
N ILE A 104 1.76 15.00 -6.55
CA ILE A 104 2.21 14.17 -5.43
C ILE A 104 3.75 14.13 -5.37
N LEU A 105 4.44 13.93 -6.49
CA LEU A 105 5.90 13.91 -6.56
C LEU A 105 6.58 15.23 -6.21
N GLY A 106 5.84 16.34 -6.28
CA GLY A 106 6.27 17.63 -5.73
C GLY A 106 6.23 17.71 -4.20
N ILE A 107 5.57 16.75 -3.53
CA ILE A 107 5.38 16.72 -2.08
C ILE A 107 6.21 15.62 -1.44
N VAL A 108 6.21 14.40 -2.02
CA VAL A 108 6.95 13.26 -1.49
C VAL A 108 8.36 13.20 -2.05
N PRO A 109 9.39 12.87 -1.24
CA PRO A 109 10.76 12.77 -1.71
C PRO A 109 11.04 11.52 -2.55
N GLY A 110 10.23 10.48 -2.40
CA GLY A 110 10.41 9.18 -3.04
C GLY A 110 9.59 8.99 -4.31
N ARG A 111 8.78 7.94 -4.36
CA ARG A 111 8.09 7.44 -5.56
C ARG A 111 6.57 7.63 -5.48
N VAL A 112 5.92 7.67 -6.64
CA VAL A 112 4.46 7.53 -6.75
C VAL A 112 4.12 6.24 -7.51
N SER A 113 3.11 5.51 -7.04
CA SER A 113 2.51 4.41 -7.81
C SER A 113 1.28 4.91 -8.55
N THR A 114 1.30 4.81 -9.88
CA THR A 114 0.18 5.17 -10.77
C THR A 114 -0.36 3.92 -11.43
N GLU A 115 -1.63 3.62 -11.19
CA GLU A 115 -2.29 2.42 -11.67
C GLU A 115 -2.79 2.62 -13.10
N ILE A 116 -2.46 1.68 -13.98
CA ILE A 116 -3.02 1.63 -15.34
C ILE A 116 -4.44 1.07 -15.32
N ASP A 117 -5.14 1.23 -16.44
CA ASP A 117 -6.54 0.82 -16.57
C ASP A 117 -6.76 -0.67 -16.24
N ALA A 118 -7.60 -0.94 -15.26
CA ALA A 118 -7.88 -2.30 -14.81
C ALA A 118 -8.62 -3.16 -15.87
N ARG A 119 -9.24 -2.54 -16.88
CA ARG A 119 -9.84 -3.25 -18.02
C ARG A 119 -8.80 -4.02 -18.83
N LEU A 120 -7.53 -3.67 -18.72
CA LEU A 120 -6.41 -4.32 -19.39
C LEU A 120 -5.84 -5.52 -18.60
N SER A 121 -6.36 -5.86 -17.43
CA SER A 121 -5.77 -6.83 -16.48
C SER A 121 -5.48 -8.22 -17.06
N PHE A 122 -6.05 -8.55 -18.20
CA PHE A 122 -5.86 -9.86 -18.89
C PHE A 122 -5.22 -9.73 -20.29
N ASP A 123 -4.64 -8.56 -20.60
CA ASP A 123 -3.99 -8.27 -21.89
C ASP A 123 -2.58 -7.75 -21.66
N THR A 124 -1.60 -8.66 -21.64
CA THR A 124 -0.17 -8.33 -21.41
C THR A 124 0.36 -7.26 -22.37
N PRO A 125 0.20 -7.38 -23.72
CA PRO A 125 0.67 -6.35 -24.64
C PRO A 125 0.03 -4.98 -24.41
N ALA A 126 -1.27 -4.93 -24.15
CA ALA A 126 -1.99 -3.67 -23.89
C ALA A 126 -1.52 -3.02 -22.58
N MET A 127 -1.27 -3.80 -21.53
CA MET A 127 -0.71 -3.29 -20.27
C MET A 127 0.68 -2.70 -20.46
N VAL A 128 1.56 -3.38 -21.20
CA VAL A 128 2.91 -2.87 -21.51
C VAL A 128 2.83 -1.57 -22.30
N ALA A 129 2.00 -1.51 -23.34
CA ALA A 129 1.83 -0.31 -24.15
C ALA A 129 1.29 0.87 -23.30
N ARG A 130 0.30 0.63 -22.42
CA ARG A 130 -0.25 1.67 -21.54
C ARG A 130 0.78 2.14 -20.52
N ALA A 131 1.58 1.25 -19.97
CA ALA A 131 2.67 1.58 -19.03
C ALA A 131 3.73 2.46 -19.69
N LEU A 132 4.19 2.12 -20.89
CA LEU A 132 5.14 2.92 -21.67
C LEU A 132 4.61 4.32 -21.95
N LYS A 133 3.34 4.43 -22.35
CA LYS A 133 2.64 5.71 -22.55
C LYS A 133 2.61 6.54 -21.25
N THR A 134 2.26 5.93 -20.12
CA THR A 134 2.22 6.59 -18.83
C THR A 134 3.59 7.14 -18.42
N ILE A 135 4.66 6.36 -18.59
CA ILE A 135 6.04 6.80 -18.33
C ILE A 135 6.45 7.95 -19.27
N ALA A 136 6.05 7.90 -20.55
CA ALA A 136 6.31 9.00 -21.48
C ALA A 136 5.65 10.30 -21.01
N LEU A 137 4.39 10.24 -20.57
CA LEU A 137 3.69 11.40 -20.00
C LEU A 137 4.39 11.98 -18.77
N TYR A 138 4.88 11.13 -17.86
CA TYR A 138 5.69 11.60 -16.71
C TYR A 138 6.97 12.29 -17.16
N ARG A 139 7.66 11.75 -18.17
CA ARG A 139 8.89 12.32 -18.72
C ARG A 139 8.63 13.70 -19.36
N ASP A 140 7.49 13.89 -20.05
CA ASP A 140 7.08 15.18 -20.62
C ASP A 140 6.88 16.24 -19.51
N HIS A 141 6.61 15.83 -18.29
CA HIS A 141 6.58 16.68 -17.08
C HIS A 141 7.94 16.79 -16.35
N GLY A 142 9.02 16.28 -16.93
CA GLY A 142 10.37 16.33 -16.34
C GLY A 142 10.58 15.35 -15.18
N ILE A 143 9.70 14.36 -15.00
CA ILE A 143 9.81 13.34 -13.95
C ILE A 143 10.65 12.17 -14.45
N ALA A 144 11.68 11.81 -13.72
CA ALA A 144 12.50 10.64 -13.99
C ALA A 144 11.74 9.33 -13.73
N SER A 145 11.98 8.29 -14.54
CA SER A 145 11.24 7.03 -14.46
C SER A 145 11.42 6.27 -13.16
N ASP A 146 12.55 6.46 -12.47
CA ASP A 146 12.84 5.85 -11.17
C ASP A 146 11.97 6.41 -10.02
N ARG A 147 11.30 7.56 -10.25
CA ARG A 147 10.33 8.18 -9.35
C ARG A 147 8.90 7.62 -9.51
N VAL A 148 8.68 6.73 -10.49
CA VAL A 148 7.35 6.22 -10.83
C VAL A 148 7.32 4.70 -10.78
N LEU A 149 6.33 4.14 -10.10
CA LEU A 149 5.99 2.72 -10.17
C LEU A 149 4.69 2.57 -10.96
N ILE A 150 4.73 1.81 -12.05
CA ILE A 150 3.51 1.46 -12.78
C ILE A 150 2.78 0.38 -11.99
N LYS A 151 1.55 0.68 -11.58
CA LYS A 151 0.75 -0.23 -10.76
C LYS A 151 -0.16 -1.08 -11.66
N VAL A 152 -0.07 -2.41 -11.48
CA VAL A 152 -0.69 -3.43 -12.33
C VAL A 152 -1.36 -4.49 -11.46
N ALA A 153 -2.53 -4.98 -11.85
CA ALA A 153 -3.20 -6.09 -11.15
C ALA A 153 -2.38 -7.38 -11.22
N SER A 154 -2.32 -8.13 -10.11
CA SER A 154 -1.53 -9.37 -9.99
C SER A 154 -2.26 -10.58 -10.62
N THR A 155 -2.74 -10.44 -11.87
CA THR A 155 -3.14 -11.55 -12.74
C THR A 155 -1.88 -12.22 -13.30
N TRP A 156 -2.00 -13.40 -13.90
CA TRP A 156 -0.86 -13.99 -14.61
C TRP A 156 -0.34 -13.05 -15.69
N GLU A 157 -1.24 -12.51 -16.49
CA GLU A 157 -0.95 -11.56 -17.58
C GLU A 157 -0.28 -10.28 -17.04
N GLY A 158 -0.76 -9.76 -15.90
CA GLY A 158 -0.17 -8.58 -15.25
C GLY A 158 1.24 -8.83 -14.73
N ILE A 159 1.51 -10.02 -14.19
CA ILE A 159 2.85 -10.43 -13.76
C ILE A 159 3.79 -10.54 -14.97
N GLN A 160 3.32 -11.09 -16.12
CA GLN A 160 4.13 -11.15 -17.35
C GLN A 160 4.42 -9.73 -17.89
N ALA A 161 3.41 -8.83 -17.90
CA ALA A 161 3.60 -7.44 -18.28
C ALA A 161 4.64 -6.76 -17.39
N ALA A 162 4.56 -6.96 -16.08
CA ALA A 162 5.52 -6.40 -15.13
C ALA A 162 6.94 -6.94 -15.37
N ALA A 163 7.10 -8.24 -15.63
CA ALA A 163 8.41 -8.83 -15.95
C ALA A 163 9.04 -8.21 -17.23
N GLU A 164 8.24 -7.89 -18.23
CA GLU A 164 8.69 -7.19 -19.43
C GLU A 164 9.10 -5.75 -19.14
N LEU A 165 8.28 -5.01 -18.38
CA LEU A 165 8.55 -3.63 -17.99
C LEU A 165 9.80 -3.50 -17.12
N GLU A 166 10.00 -4.40 -16.14
CA GLU A 166 11.20 -4.39 -15.27
C GLU A 166 12.48 -4.64 -16.09
N ARG A 167 12.45 -5.55 -17.09
CA ARG A 167 13.57 -5.75 -18.03
C ARG A 167 13.86 -4.51 -18.89
N ALA A 168 12.83 -3.72 -19.18
CA ALA A 168 12.95 -2.44 -19.87
C ALA A 168 13.37 -1.26 -18.95
N GLY A 169 13.62 -1.53 -17.66
CA GLY A 169 14.00 -0.51 -16.68
C GLY A 169 12.83 0.32 -16.13
N ILE A 170 11.59 -0.11 -16.35
CA ILE A 170 10.39 0.51 -15.80
C ILE A 170 9.95 -0.27 -14.57
N ARG A 171 9.93 0.42 -13.43
CA ARG A 171 9.59 -0.18 -12.14
C ARG A 171 8.08 -0.38 -11.99
N THR A 172 7.70 -1.49 -11.35
CA THR A 172 6.31 -1.90 -11.22
C THR A 172 5.89 -2.11 -9.76
N ASN A 173 4.59 -1.95 -9.51
CA ASN A 173 3.91 -2.26 -8.26
C ASN A 173 2.74 -3.21 -8.54
N LEU A 174 2.84 -4.47 -8.16
CA LEU A 174 1.80 -5.47 -8.39
C LEU A 174 0.73 -5.38 -7.28
N THR A 175 -0.47 -4.98 -7.67
CA THR A 175 -1.62 -4.75 -6.77
C THR A 175 -2.70 -5.82 -6.92
N LEU A 176 -3.76 -5.73 -6.12
CA LEU A 176 -4.80 -6.76 -6.02
C LEU A 176 -4.18 -8.14 -5.75
N LEU A 177 -3.23 -8.15 -4.83
CA LEU A 177 -2.51 -9.35 -4.40
C LEU A 177 -3.14 -9.86 -3.12
N PHE A 178 -3.67 -11.07 -3.15
CA PHE A 178 -4.42 -11.71 -2.07
C PHE A 178 -3.89 -13.10 -1.74
N SER A 179 -3.23 -13.77 -2.69
CA SER A 179 -2.74 -15.14 -2.55
C SER A 179 -1.23 -15.22 -2.48
N PHE A 180 -0.73 -16.23 -1.76
CA PHE A 180 0.69 -16.53 -1.70
C PHE A 180 1.28 -16.92 -3.09
N CYS A 181 0.50 -17.60 -3.94
CA CYS A 181 0.95 -17.93 -5.29
C CYS A 181 1.20 -16.70 -6.17
N GLN A 182 0.38 -15.63 -6.00
CA GLN A 182 0.61 -14.35 -6.68
C GLN A 182 1.95 -13.73 -6.24
N ALA A 183 2.24 -13.73 -4.94
CA ALA A 183 3.51 -13.23 -4.41
C ALA A 183 4.70 -14.02 -4.95
N VAL A 184 4.65 -15.36 -4.92
CA VAL A 184 5.73 -16.21 -5.44
C VAL A 184 5.98 -15.92 -6.92
N ALA A 185 4.93 -15.85 -7.76
CA ALA A 185 5.07 -15.55 -9.19
C ALA A 185 5.64 -14.14 -9.44
N CYS A 186 5.25 -13.14 -8.63
CA CYS A 186 5.83 -11.80 -8.67
C CYS A 186 7.33 -11.81 -8.32
N GLY A 187 7.72 -12.57 -7.30
CA GLY A 187 9.13 -12.75 -6.94
C GLY A 187 9.96 -13.41 -8.04
N GLN A 188 9.39 -14.43 -8.73
CA GLN A 188 10.01 -15.08 -9.89
C GLN A 188 10.18 -14.09 -11.07
N ALA A 189 9.20 -13.19 -11.26
CA ALA A 189 9.23 -12.14 -12.27
C ALA A 189 10.17 -10.98 -11.92
N GLN A 190 10.75 -10.96 -10.71
CA GLN A 190 11.66 -9.94 -10.20
C GLN A 190 11.08 -8.52 -10.26
N VAL A 191 9.78 -8.40 -9.98
CA VAL A 191 9.11 -7.09 -9.93
C VAL A 191 9.67 -6.24 -8.80
N GLN A 192 9.64 -4.91 -8.95
CA GLN A 192 10.17 -3.99 -7.93
C GLN A 192 9.41 -4.09 -6.61
N LEU A 193 8.07 -4.10 -6.65
CA LEU A 193 7.24 -4.01 -5.46
C LEU A 193 5.93 -4.78 -5.63
N ILE A 194 5.45 -5.37 -4.54
CA ILE A 194 4.11 -5.95 -4.43
C ILE A 194 3.31 -5.26 -3.33
N SER A 195 2.00 -5.14 -3.54
CA SER A 195 1.05 -4.54 -2.57
C SER A 195 0.01 -5.57 -2.13
N PRO A 196 0.35 -6.52 -1.22
CA PRO A 196 -0.63 -7.45 -0.67
C PRO A 196 -1.65 -6.70 0.21
N PHE A 197 -2.93 -7.07 0.08
CA PHE A 197 -4.03 -6.39 0.75
C PHE A 197 -4.36 -7.07 2.09
N VAL A 198 -4.31 -6.30 3.17
CA VAL A 198 -4.59 -6.77 4.52
C VAL A 198 -6.10 -6.74 4.80
N GLY A 199 -6.71 -5.56 4.75
CA GLY A 199 -8.09 -5.38 5.22
C GLY A 199 -9.14 -6.06 4.34
N ARG A 200 -8.90 -6.20 3.01
CA ARG A 200 -9.86 -6.93 2.15
C ARG A 200 -9.84 -8.43 2.40
N ILE A 201 -8.70 -9.00 2.78
CA ILE A 201 -8.60 -10.39 3.25
C ILE A 201 -9.40 -10.55 4.55
N TYR A 202 -9.15 -9.67 5.54
CA TYR A 202 -9.90 -9.62 6.78
C TYR A 202 -11.41 -9.56 6.56
N ASP A 203 -11.88 -8.64 5.71
CA ASP A 203 -13.31 -8.48 5.41
C ASP A 203 -13.94 -9.75 4.83
N TRP A 204 -13.21 -10.48 3.97
CA TRP A 204 -13.70 -11.71 3.37
C TRP A 204 -13.88 -12.80 4.42
N TYR A 205 -12.89 -13.04 5.29
CA TYR A 205 -12.98 -14.04 6.36
C TYR A 205 -14.07 -13.68 7.37
N LYS A 206 -14.20 -12.40 7.73
CA LYS A 206 -15.26 -11.93 8.63
C LYS A 206 -16.65 -12.18 8.05
N LYS A 207 -16.86 -11.86 6.77
CA LYS A 207 -18.12 -12.10 6.07
C LYS A 207 -18.43 -13.60 5.96
N SER A 208 -17.45 -14.41 5.62
CA SER A 208 -17.61 -15.86 5.47
C SER A 208 -17.96 -16.55 6.79
N ALA A 209 -17.38 -16.12 7.90
CA ALA A 209 -17.71 -16.62 9.23
C ALA A 209 -19.14 -16.24 9.67
N GLY A 210 -19.66 -15.07 9.26
CA GLY A 210 -21.02 -14.63 9.53
C GLY A 210 -22.07 -15.31 8.65
N ALA A 211 -21.72 -15.74 7.44
CA ALA A 211 -22.63 -16.41 6.50
C ALA A 211 -22.91 -17.88 6.89
N GLY A 212 -22.07 -18.49 7.74
CA GLY A 212 -22.21 -19.90 8.20
C GLY A 212 -23.20 -20.14 9.33
N SER A 213 -24.04 -19.17 9.72
CA SER A 213 -24.92 -19.27 10.90
C SER A 213 -26.19 -20.14 10.70
N GLY A 214 -26.09 -21.19 9.89
CA GLY A 214 -27.22 -22.13 9.64
C GLY A 214 -27.15 -23.47 10.34
N THR A 215 -26.01 -23.88 10.93
CA THR A 215 -25.90 -25.11 11.75
C THR A 215 -24.78 -25.00 12.77
N THR A 216 -25.13 -25.23 13.99
CA THR A 216 -24.35 -25.38 15.22
C THR A 216 -23.09 -26.23 15.06
N ALA A 217 -21.92 -25.63 14.95
CA ALA A 217 -20.63 -26.12 15.47
C ALA A 217 -19.45 -25.33 14.91
N SER A 218 -19.21 -24.14 15.42
CA SER A 218 -17.92 -23.47 15.63
C SER A 218 -18.17 -21.96 15.79
N GLY A 219 -17.63 -21.41 16.85
CA GLY A 219 -17.87 -20.05 17.30
C GLY A 219 -17.80 -19.04 16.18
N GLY A 220 -18.80 -18.15 16.14
CA GLY A 220 -18.82 -17.04 15.19
C GLY A 220 -17.56 -16.19 15.25
N TRP A 221 -17.39 -15.27 14.31
CA TRP A 221 -16.26 -14.34 14.27
C TRP A 221 -16.11 -13.57 15.60
N VAL A 222 -15.02 -13.77 16.28
CA VAL A 222 -14.68 -13.02 17.50
C VAL A 222 -13.58 -12.04 17.13
N GLU A 223 -13.90 -10.76 17.17
CA GLU A 223 -13.01 -9.67 16.74
C GLU A 223 -11.67 -9.68 17.47
N ALA A 224 -11.70 -9.91 18.79
CA ALA A 224 -10.49 -9.93 19.62
C ALA A 224 -9.53 -11.07 19.24
N ASP A 225 -10.06 -12.23 18.83
CA ASP A 225 -9.26 -13.39 18.44
C ASP A 225 -8.61 -13.22 17.05
N LYS A 226 -9.10 -12.27 16.26
CA LYS A 226 -8.69 -11.98 14.88
C LYS A 226 -8.05 -10.59 14.74
N ALA A 227 -7.52 -10.04 15.84
CA ALA A 227 -6.88 -8.73 15.86
C ALA A 227 -5.34 -8.84 15.85
N GLY A 228 -4.68 -7.77 15.37
CA GLY A 228 -3.22 -7.67 15.37
C GLY A 228 -2.55 -8.81 14.60
N ALA A 229 -1.63 -9.52 15.23
CA ALA A 229 -0.90 -10.63 14.61
C ALA A 229 -1.79 -11.84 14.21
N ASN A 230 -2.99 -11.95 14.79
CA ASN A 230 -3.94 -13.02 14.48
C ASN A 230 -4.90 -12.65 13.32
N ASP A 231 -4.81 -11.44 12.80
CA ASP A 231 -5.57 -11.00 11.64
C ASP A 231 -5.15 -11.81 10.39
N PRO A 232 -6.09 -12.41 9.64
CA PRO A 232 -5.74 -13.26 8.49
C PRO A 232 -5.02 -12.48 7.38
N GLY A 233 -5.32 -11.19 7.20
CA GLY A 233 -4.60 -10.33 6.25
C GLY A 233 -3.18 -10.02 6.71
N VAL A 234 -2.98 -9.78 8.01
CA VAL A 234 -1.64 -9.62 8.60
C VAL A 234 -0.83 -10.90 8.43
N GLN A 235 -1.41 -12.07 8.76
CA GLN A 235 -0.74 -13.37 8.61
C GLN A 235 -0.34 -13.63 7.15
N SER A 236 -1.18 -13.28 6.18
CA SER A 236 -0.86 -13.38 4.76
C SER A 236 0.37 -12.56 4.39
N VAL A 237 0.43 -11.29 4.80
CA VAL A 237 1.57 -10.41 4.50
C VAL A 237 2.84 -10.87 5.21
N VAL A 238 2.74 -11.33 6.46
CA VAL A 238 3.88 -11.89 7.21
C VAL A 238 4.44 -13.13 6.52
N ALA A 239 3.59 -14.02 6.02
CA ALA A 239 4.02 -15.23 5.28
C ALA A 239 4.77 -14.83 3.99
N ILE A 240 4.25 -13.88 3.23
CA ILE A 240 4.89 -13.37 2.01
C ILE A 240 6.23 -12.71 2.33
N TYR A 241 6.28 -11.83 3.33
CA TYR A 241 7.50 -11.15 3.78
C TYR A 241 8.58 -12.16 4.18
N ASN A 242 8.23 -13.14 5.02
CA ASN A 242 9.15 -14.17 5.48
C ASN A 242 9.68 -15.01 4.31
N TYR A 243 8.83 -15.40 3.37
CA TYR A 243 9.24 -16.11 2.17
C TYR A 243 10.26 -15.31 1.35
N TYR A 244 9.97 -14.04 1.08
CA TYR A 244 10.87 -13.19 0.31
C TYR A 244 12.22 -13.00 0.99
N LYS A 245 12.22 -12.72 2.30
CA LYS A 245 13.46 -12.52 3.05
C LYS A 245 14.25 -13.83 3.17
N LYS A 246 13.57 -14.97 3.41
CA LYS A 246 14.21 -16.31 3.48
C LYS A 246 14.93 -16.66 2.18
N HIS A 247 14.33 -16.40 1.04
CA HIS A 247 14.88 -16.76 -0.27
C HIS A 247 15.67 -15.64 -0.95
N GLY A 248 15.94 -14.53 -0.26
CA GLY A 248 16.73 -13.42 -0.79
C GLY A 248 16.08 -12.71 -1.98
N ILE A 249 14.75 -12.82 -2.13
CA ILE A 249 13.97 -12.12 -3.16
C ILE A 249 14.01 -10.62 -2.89
N LYS A 250 14.38 -9.83 -3.89
CA LYS A 250 14.61 -8.39 -3.74
C LYS A 250 13.36 -7.53 -3.86
N THR A 251 12.26 -8.11 -4.33
CA THR A 251 10.96 -7.45 -4.43
C THR A 251 10.54 -6.89 -3.06
N GLU A 252 10.19 -5.62 -3.02
CA GLU A 252 9.71 -4.94 -1.81
C GLU A 252 8.28 -5.39 -1.49
N VAL A 253 7.99 -5.67 -0.22
CA VAL A 253 6.64 -6.00 0.26
C VAL A 253 6.02 -4.75 0.88
N MET A 254 4.89 -4.29 0.34
CA MET A 254 4.14 -3.15 0.85
C MET A 254 2.74 -3.57 1.31
N GLY A 255 2.54 -3.74 2.61
CA GLY A 255 1.20 -3.98 3.15
C GLY A 255 0.23 -2.84 2.79
N ALA A 256 -0.99 -3.18 2.38
CA ALA A 256 -1.96 -2.21 1.84
C ALA A 256 -3.39 -2.45 2.33
N SER A 257 -4.25 -1.43 2.18
CA SER A 257 -5.69 -1.53 2.41
C SER A 257 -6.07 -1.87 3.85
N PHE A 258 -5.49 -1.16 4.81
CA PHE A 258 -5.74 -1.37 6.25
C PHE A 258 -7.14 -0.93 6.69
N ARG A 259 -7.65 -1.56 7.76
CA ARG A 259 -8.91 -1.24 8.43
C ARG A 259 -8.72 -0.55 9.78
N ASN A 260 -7.59 -0.82 10.44
CA ASN A 260 -7.29 -0.28 11.76
C ASN A 260 -5.77 -0.21 12.02
N VAL A 261 -5.39 0.53 13.04
CA VAL A 261 -3.99 0.71 13.46
C VAL A 261 -3.36 -0.60 13.91
N GLY A 262 -4.13 -1.53 14.49
CA GLY A 262 -3.63 -2.83 14.95
C GLY A 262 -3.04 -3.68 13.82
N GLN A 263 -3.62 -3.63 12.60
CA GLN A 263 -3.06 -4.29 11.42
C GLN A 263 -1.71 -3.66 11.01
N ILE A 264 -1.58 -2.35 11.13
CA ILE A 264 -0.36 -1.60 10.78
C ILE A 264 0.76 -1.91 11.77
N THR A 265 0.47 -1.83 13.07
CA THR A 265 1.47 -2.07 14.12
C THR A 265 1.96 -3.51 14.13
N ALA A 266 1.10 -4.48 13.82
CA ALA A 266 1.46 -5.88 13.67
C ALA A 266 2.37 -6.18 12.46
N LEU A 267 2.49 -5.24 11.53
CA LEU A 267 3.39 -5.31 10.36
C LEU A 267 4.58 -4.34 10.47
N ALA A 268 4.83 -3.75 11.64
CA ALA A 268 6.00 -2.89 11.86
C ALA A 268 7.31 -3.66 11.57
N GLY A 269 8.09 -3.17 10.62
CA GLY A 269 9.28 -3.86 10.09
C GLY A 269 9.09 -4.43 8.68
N CYS A 270 7.86 -4.41 8.14
CA CYS A 270 7.63 -4.62 6.71
C CYS A 270 8.38 -3.56 5.88
N ASP A 271 8.79 -3.90 4.66
CA ASP A 271 9.57 -2.96 3.83
C ASP A 271 8.84 -1.63 3.67
N LEU A 272 7.54 -1.67 3.31
CA LEU A 272 6.69 -0.50 3.19
C LEU A 272 5.28 -0.81 3.73
N LEU A 273 4.57 0.24 4.14
CA LEU A 273 3.12 0.18 4.46
C LEU A 273 2.45 1.40 3.83
N THR A 274 1.46 1.18 2.94
CA THR A 274 0.67 2.27 2.37
C THR A 274 -0.61 2.47 3.19
N ILE A 275 -0.71 3.64 3.80
CA ILE A 275 -1.63 3.94 4.90
C ILE A 275 -2.50 5.13 4.52
N SER A 276 -3.81 5.03 4.77
CA SER A 276 -4.73 6.14 4.54
C SER A 276 -4.47 7.33 5.48
N PRO A 277 -4.82 8.56 5.08
CA PRO A 277 -4.65 9.74 5.92
C PRO A 277 -5.29 9.61 7.31
N GLU A 278 -6.44 8.96 7.41
CA GLU A 278 -7.16 8.77 8.67
C GLU A 278 -6.38 7.87 9.64
N LEU A 279 -5.76 6.80 9.14
CA LEU A 279 -4.93 5.90 9.95
C LEU A 279 -3.56 6.52 10.27
N LEU A 280 -3.00 7.33 9.36
CA LEU A 280 -1.81 8.14 9.65
C LEU A 280 -2.07 9.13 10.79
N ALA A 281 -3.24 9.77 10.81
CA ALA A 281 -3.65 10.66 11.87
C ALA A 281 -3.75 9.94 13.22
N GLN A 282 -4.33 8.73 13.25
CA GLN A 282 -4.43 7.93 14.47
C GLN A 282 -3.05 7.52 15.00
N LEU A 283 -2.13 7.09 14.13
CA LEU A 283 -0.74 6.77 14.51
C LEU A 283 0.00 7.99 15.04
N ALA A 284 -0.20 9.17 14.43
CA ALA A 284 0.41 10.41 14.84
C ALA A 284 -0.13 10.93 16.19
N ALA A 285 -1.37 10.59 16.53
CA ALA A 285 -2.01 10.97 17.79
C ALA A 285 -1.73 9.99 18.95
N THR A 286 -1.05 8.86 18.71
CA THR A 286 -0.81 7.81 19.70
C THR A 286 0.65 7.80 20.15
N GLU A 287 0.91 7.99 21.45
CA GLU A 287 2.26 7.99 22.05
C GLU A 287 2.66 6.62 22.67
N ALA A 288 1.85 5.58 22.50
CA ALA A 288 2.17 4.24 22.99
C ALA A 288 3.43 3.66 22.31
N PRO A 289 4.25 2.87 23.04
CA PRO A 289 5.41 2.21 22.47
C PRO A 289 5.05 1.31 21.27
N LEU A 290 5.87 1.37 20.22
CA LEU A 290 5.77 0.52 19.05
C LEU A 290 7.08 -0.25 18.87
N THR A 291 7.00 -1.57 18.89
CA THR A 291 8.16 -2.43 18.63
C THR A 291 8.12 -2.99 17.22
N ARG A 292 9.29 -3.32 16.67
CA ARG A 292 9.40 -4.03 15.39
C ARG A 292 8.74 -5.41 15.53
N ALA A 293 7.73 -5.70 14.71
CA ALA A 293 6.99 -6.97 14.75
C ALA A 293 7.61 -8.05 13.84
N ILE A 294 8.18 -7.65 12.69
CA ILE A 294 8.80 -8.56 11.72
C ILE A 294 10.17 -8.03 11.29
N SER A 295 11.09 -8.95 10.95
CA SER A 295 12.43 -8.59 10.49
C SER A 295 13.00 -9.62 9.51
N ALA A 296 13.96 -9.19 8.69
CA ALA A 296 14.64 -10.11 7.76
C ALA A 296 15.46 -11.16 8.53
N GLU A 297 16.03 -10.78 9.67
CA GLU A 297 16.82 -11.68 10.53
C GLU A 297 15.96 -12.84 11.06
N SER A 298 14.75 -12.54 11.56
CA SER A 298 13.82 -13.57 12.05
C SER A 298 13.35 -14.49 10.91
N ALA A 299 13.11 -13.94 9.72
CA ALA A 299 12.70 -14.72 8.56
C ALA A 299 13.77 -15.76 8.13
N GLN A 300 15.06 -15.43 8.27
CA GLN A 300 16.16 -16.34 7.94
C GLN A 300 16.17 -17.61 8.80
N THR A 301 15.64 -17.57 10.03
CA THR A 301 15.61 -18.72 10.95
C THR A 301 14.48 -19.72 10.63
N LEU A 302 13.51 -19.33 9.80
CA LEU A 302 12.36 -20.15 9.48
C LEU A 302 12.72 -21.23 8.44
N ASP A 303 12.10 -22.40 8.57
CA ASP A 303 12.17 -23.45 7.55
C ASP A 303 11.01 -23.27 6.56
N ILE A 304 11.30 -22.56 5.47
CA ILE A 304 10.33 -22.25 4.41
C ILE A 304 10.85 -22.83 3.10
N PRO A 305 10.17 -23.83 2.51
CA PRO A 305 10.60 -24.42 1.24
C PRO A 305 10.48 -23.43 0.08
N ALA A 306 11.40 -23.52 -0.87
CA ALA A 306 11.29 -22.76 -2.12
C ALA A 306 10.16 -23.34 -2.98
N ILE A 307 9.34 -22.44 -3.54
CA ILE A 307 8.20 -22.77 -4.42
C ILE A 307 8.37 -22.03 -5.72
N SER A 308 7.90 -22.62 -6.82
CA SER A 308 7.83 -21.97 -8.11
C SER A 308 6.53 -22.32 -8.84
N TYR A 309 6.05 -21.38 -9.64
CA TYR A 309 4.84 -21.55 -10.44
C TYR A 309 5.16 -21.31 -11.93
N ASN A 310 4.61 -22.17 -12.79
CA ASN A 310 4.34 -21.87 -14.19
C ASN A 310 2.88 -21.41 -14.32
N GLU A 311 2.44 -21.05 -15.53
CA GLU A 311 1.09 -20.54 -15.76
C GLU A 311 0.00 -21.51 -15.25
N ALA A 312 0.09 -22.79 -15.61
CA ALA A 312 -0.93 -23.77 -15.27
C ALA A 312 -1.03 -23.98 -13.74
N SER A 313 0.10 -24.14 -13.06
CA SER A 313 0.14 -24.32 -11.61
C SER A 313 -0.24 -23.03 -10.86
N PHE A 314 0.10 -21.84 -11.38
CA PHE A 314 -0.34 -20.57 -10.83
C PHE A 314 -1.87 -20.43 -10.89
N ARG A 315 -2.47 -20.68 -12.09
CA ARG A 315 -3.91 -20.57 -12.28
C ARG A 315 -4.67 -21.57 -11.41
N LEU A 316 -4.16 -22.78 -11.26
CA LEU A 316 -4.75 -23.79 -10.36
C LEU A 316 -4.68 -23.33 -8.90
N ALA A 317 -3.49 -22.96 -8.41
CA ALA A 317 -3.31 -22.52 -7.02
C ALA A 317 -4.14 -21.28 -6.69
N LEU A 318 -4.27 -20.32 -7.61
CA LEU A 318 -5.14 -19.16 -7.44
C LEU A 318 -6.62 -19.56 -7.40
N ASN A 319 -7.03 -20.50 -8.26
CA ASN A 319 -8.42 -20.97 -8.31
C ASN A 319 -8.81 -21.76 -7.06
N GLU A 320 -7.88 -22.50 -6.44
CA GLU A 320 -8.10 -23.24 -5.19
C GLU A 320 -8.23 -22.30 -3.97
N ASP A 321 -7.70 -21.08 -4.07
CA ASP A 321 -7.84 -20.03 -3.05
C ASP A 321 -9.11 -19.20 -3.34
N ALA A 322 -10.23 -19.62 -2.78
CA ALA A 322 -11.53 -18.96 -2.99
C ALA A 322 -11.49 -17.47 -2.59
N MET A 323 -10.85 -17.14 -1.47
CA MET A 323 -10.72 -15.75 -1.02
C MET A 323 -9.97 -14.91 -2.05
N ALA A 324 -8.84 -15.37 -2.54
CA ALA A 324 -8.02 -14.62 -3.49
C ALA A 324 -8.71 -14.49 -4.85
N THR A 325 -9.34 -15.55 -5.36
CA THR A 325 -10.08 -15.56 -6.63
C THR A 325 -11.23 -14.56 -6.60
N GLU A 326 -12.04 -14.60 -5.54
CA GLU A 326 -13.16 -13.67 -5.38
C GLU A 326 -12.69 -12.21 -5.24
N LYS A 327 -11.67 -11.96 -4.40
CA LYS A 327 -11.18 -10.60 -4.14
C LYS A 327 -10.41 -9.99 -5.30
N LEU A 328 -9.65 -10.77 -6.07
CA LEU A 328 -9.01 -10.30 -7.29
C LEU A 328 -10.06 -9.87 -8.32
N SER A 329 -11.04 -10.72 -8.59
CA SER A 329 -12.12 -10.45 -9.53
C SER A 329 -13.00 -9.26 -9.11
N GLU A 330 -13.37 -9.18 -7.82
CA GLU A 330 -14.10 -8.05 -7.25
C GLU A 330 -13.31 -6.76 -7.38
N GLY A 331 -11.99 -6.79 -7.08
CA GLY A 331 -11.11 -5.64 -7.15
C GLY A 331 -10.98 -5.09 -8.56
N ILE A 332 -10.77 -5.95 -9.56
CA ILE A 332 -10.72 -5.54 -10.98
C ILE A 332 -12.04 -4.89 -11.40
N ARG A 333 -13.20 -5.51 -11.11
CA ARG A 333 -14.51 -4.92 -11.43
C ARG A 333 -14.71 -3.56 -10.78
N ALA A 334 -14.38 -3.41 -9.50
CA ALA A 334 -14.53 -2.14 -8.80
C ALA A 334 -13.68 -1.03 -9.41
N PHE A 335 -12.44 -1.34 -9.81
CA PHE A 335 -11.57 -0.35 -10.46
C PHE A 335 -12.03 0.00 -11.89
N CYS A 336 -12.56 -0.98 -12.63
CA CYS A 336 -13.22 -0.72 -13.91
C CYS A 336 -14.42 0.21 -13.76
N ASP A 337 -15.28 -0.04 -12.78
CA ASP A 337 -16.45 0.80 -12.49
C ASP A 337 -16.06 2.23 -12.11
N ASP A 338 -15.01 2.40 -11.32
CA ASP A 338 -14.54 3.72 -10.93
C ASP A 338 -13.87 4.47 -12.09
N THR A 339 -13.17 3.75 -13.00
CA THR A 339 -12.70 4.33 -14.26
C THR A 339 -13.86 4.84 -15.11
N VAL A 340 -14.94 4.05 -15.26
CA VAL A 340 -16.14 4.46 -16.01
C VAL A 340 -16.81 5.69 -15.38
N LYS A 341 -16.86 5.78 -14.04
CA LYS A 341 -17.39 6.97 -13.35
C LYS A 341 -16.53 8.20 -13.60
N LEU A 342 -15.19 8.04 -13.59
CA LEU A 342 -14.26 9.10 -13.90
C LEU A 342 -14.41 9.58 -15.35
N GLU A 343 -14.56 8.65 -16.31
CA GLU A 343 -14.84 8.96 -17.72
C GLU A 343 -16.14 9.77 -17.90
N LYS A 344 -17.20 9.40 -17.20
CA LYS A 344 -18.47 10.15 -17.20
C LYS A 344 -18.31 11.56 -16.67
N MET A 345 -17.53 11.75 -15.60
CA MET A 345 -17.20 13.07 -15.08
C MET A 345 -16.44 13.92 -16.10
N ILE A 346 -15.44 13.35 -16.78
CA ILE A 346 -14.66 14.03 -17.82
C ILE A 346 -15.59 14.44 -18.97
N LEU A 347 -16.49 13.56 -19.42
CA LEU A 347 -17.45 13.85 -20.50
C LEU A 347 -18.44 14.95 -20.10
N ALA A 348 -18.87 15.00 -18.85
CA ALA A 348 -19.77 16.06 -18.37
C ALA A 348 -19.06 17.42 -18.21
N ALA A 349 -17.74 17.44 -18.12
CA ALA A 349 -16.93 18.64 -17.98
C ALA A 349 -16.32 19.13 -19.31
N ARG A 350 -16.45 18.39 -20.42
CA ARG A 350 -16.06 18.77 -21.79
C ARG A 350 -17.09 19.70 -22.41
#